data_0ba199186ebf0de1daa1fb29f8abf5f6
#
_entry.id   0ba199186ebf0de1daa1fb29f8abf5f6
#
_cell.length_a   1.000
_cell.length_b   1.000
_cell.length_c   1.000
_cell.angle_alpha   90.00
_cell.angle_beta   90.00
_cell.angle_gamma   90.00
#
_symmetry.space_group_name_H-M   'P 1'
#
loop_
_entity.id
_entity.type
_entity.pdbx_description
1 polymer ?
#
loop_
_entity_poly.entity_id
_entity_poly.type
_entity_poly.pdbx_seq_one_letter_code
_entity_poly.pdbx_strand_id
1 'polypeptide(L)'
;TFAVEGDIHLNGPINIKNPYISILGQTAPGKGITIRDNTVFISADNTILRYVRFRLGSASEVEDDALGARRCSNVIIDHCSISWATDENASFYNLSDATIQWCIISEALNSSVHHKGKHGYGGIWGGRNVSFHHNLFAHNSSRNPRFDHPAIYWGDDMLLRRGTVDFVNNVVYNWSMKAIYGGEEGWFNVLNNSFRPGPATRKRD
;
A
#
# COMPACT_ATOMS: atom_id res chain seq x y z
N THR A 1 15.41 14.38 -3.48
CA THR A 1 16.62 13.70 -3.96
C THR A 1 17.48 13.26 -2.79
N PHE A 2 18.22 12.15 -2.96
CA PHE A 2 19.12 11.59 -1.94
C PHE A 2 20.55 11.60 -2.49
N ALA A 3 21.48 12.07 -1.68
CA ALA A 3 22.92 12.07 -2.02
C ALA A 3 23.69 10.90 -1.37
N VAL A 4 23.02 10.13 -0.50
CA VAL A 4 23.58 8.99 0.23
C VAL A 4 22.62 7.80 0.17
N GLU A 5 23.14 6.59 0.39
CA GLU A 5 22.34 5.39 0.63
C GLU A 5 22.14 5.15 2.13
N GLY A 6 21.19 4.31 2.48
CA GLY A 6 21.03 3.77 3.83
C GLY A 6 19.61 3.80 4.37
N ASP A 7 19.53 3.58 5.68
CA ASP A 7 18.27 3.54 6.41
C ASP A 7 18.01 4.88 7.09
N ILE A 8 16.79 5.37 6.97
CA ILE A 8 16.27 6.54 7.69
C ILE A 8 15.35 6.02 8.78
N HIS A 9 15.80 6.12 10.01
CA HIS A 9 15.04 5.73 11.20
C HIS A 9 14.11 6.85 11.63
N LEU A 10 12.82 6.61 11.61
CA LEU A 10 11.82 7.59 11.99
C LEU A 10 11.54 7.52 13.50
N ASN A 11 11.62 8.65 14.19
CA ASN A 11 11.22 8.79 15.60
C ASN A 11 9.71 9.03 15.77
N GLY A 12 8.96 9.14 14.69
CA GLY A 12 7.51 9.34 14.66
C GLY A 12 6.99 9.33 13.22
N PRO A 13 5.68 9.34 13.02
CA PRO A 13 5.09 9.26 11.69
C PRO A 13 5.41 10.48 10.83
N ILE A 14 5.62 10.26 9.55
CA ILE A 14 5.69 11.33 8.56
C ILE A 14 4.35 11.46 7.87
N ASN A 15 3.79 12.67 7.85
CA ASN A 15 2.64 12.99 7.01
C ASN A 15 3.03 14.05 5.96
N ILE A 16 2.95 13.68 4.69
CA ILE A 16 3.15 14.58 3.55
C ILE A 16 1.85 15.36 3.36
N LYS A 17 1.82 16.60 3.88
CA LYS A 17 0.65 17.48 3.91
C LYS A 17 0.71 18.60 2.85
N ASN A 18 1.88 18.85 2.29
CA ASN A 18 2.07 19.90 1.30
C ASN A 18 2.09 19.32 -0.10
N PRO A 19 1.36 19.91 -1.07
CA PRO A 19 1.34 19.41 -2.45
C PRO A 19 2.65 19.70 -3.19
N TYR A 20 2.77 19.10 -4.38
CA TYR A 20 3.92 19.25 -5.28
C TYR A 20 5.23 18.71 -4.70
N ILE A 21 5.13 17.58 -3.99
CA ILE A 21 6.29 16.88 -3.41
C ILE A 21 6.69 15.70 -4.31
N SER A 22 7.98 15.64 -4.63
CA SER A 22 8.58 14.47 -5.28
C SER A 22 9.68 13.87 -4.42
N ILE A 23 9.53 12.62 -4.02
CA ILE A 23 10.53 11.83 -3.30
C ILE A 23 11.11 10.81 -4.26
N LEU A 24 12.37 11.02 -4.66
CA LEU A 24 13.01 10.33 -5.76
C LEU A 24 14.16 9.43 -5.24
N GLY A 25 13.83 8.22 -4.80
CA GLY A 25 14.76 7.25 -4.24
C GLY A 25 15.83 6.77 -5.23
N GLN A 26 15.53 6.80 -6.54
CA GLN A 26 16.49 6.43 -7.59
C GLN A 26 17.72 7.36 -7.67
N THR A 27 17.70 8.50 -6.99
CA THR A 27 18.85 9.40 -6.92
C THR A 27 19.88 8.95 -5.88
N ALA A 28 19.49 8.07 -4.96
CA ALA A 28 20.42 7.53 -3.97
C ALA A 28 21.43 6.58 -4.61
N PRO A 29 22.69 6.66 -4.23
CA PRO A 29 23.70 5.69 -4.68
C PRO A 29 23.50 4.29 -4.07
N GLY A 30 24.29 3.33 -4.48
CA GLY A 30 24.45 2.02 -3.89
C GLY A 30 23.13 1.26 -3.70
N LYS A 31 22.80 0.93 -2.47
CA LYS A 31 21.61 0.13 -2.13
C LYS A 31 20.31 0.96 -2.05
N GLY A 32 20.38 2.27 -2.29
CA GLY A 32 19.22 3.15 -2.23
C GLY A 32 18.76 3.48 -0.79
N ILE A 33 17.51 3.91 -0.62
CA ILE A 33 16.97 4.41 0.66
C ILE A 33 15.92 3.46 1.21
N THR A 34 15.98 3.20 2.51
CA THR A 34 14.92 2.59 3.31
C THR A 34 14.42 3.58 4.36
N ILE A 35 13.13 3.78 4.45
CA ILE A 35 12.47 4.51 5.54
C ILE A 35 11.86 3.46 6.47
N ARG A 36 12.14 3.53 7.77
CA ARG A 36 11.76 2.48 8.73
C ARG A 36 11.35 3.02 10.10
N ASP A 37 10.81 2.12 10.87
CA ASP A 37 10.42 2.28 12.28
C ASP A 37 9.17 3.11 12.54
N ASN A 38 8.59 3.73 11.51
CA ASN A 38 7.29 4.40 11.63
C ASN A 38 6.59 4.52 10.28
N THR A 39 5.32 4.93 10.30
CA THR A 39 4.49 5.09 9.11
C THR A 39 4.85 6.32 8.29
N VAL A 40 4.68 6.22 6.97
CA VAL A 40 4.65 7.38 6.07
C VAL A 40 3.27 7.50 5.46
N PHE A 41 2.68 8.68 5.54
CA PHE A 41 1.34 8.93 5.08
C PHE A 41 1.29 10.10 4.09
N ILE A 42 0.55 9.96 3.00
CA ILE A 42 0.33 10.99 1.99
C ILE A 42 -1.11 11.50 2.12
N SER A 43 -1.26 12.79 2.43
CA SER A 43 -2.55 13.48 2.48
C SER A 43 -2.54 14.77 1.64
N ALA A 44 -1.65 14.85 0.67
CA ALA A 44 -1.49 16.00 -0.22
C ALA A 44 -1.55 15.60 -1.68
N ASP A 45 -2.14 16.47 -2.48
CA ASP A 45 -2.22 16.30 -3.94
C ASP A 45 -0.86 16.48 -4.62
N ASN A 46 -0.77 16.04 -5.87
CA ASN A 46 0.41 16.22 -6.71
C ASN A 46 1.69 15.67 -6.07
N THR A 47 1.63 14.42 -5.61
CA THR A 47 2.74 13.76 -4.93
C THR A 47 3.32 12.62 -5.78
N ILE A 48 4.63 12.59 -5.93
CA ILE A 48 5.37 11.52 -6.61
C ILE A 48 6.31 10.85 -5.61
N LEU A 49 6.21 9.51 -5.50
CA LEU A 49 7.04 8.69 -4.63
C LEU A 49 7.61 7.52 -5.43
N ARG A 50 8.95 7.45 -5.56
CA ARG A 50 9.59 6.46 -6.41
C ARG A 50 10.85 5.86 -5.78
N TYR A 51 11.03 4.54 -5.98
CA TYR A 51 12.25 3.80 -5.64
C TYR A 51 12.66 3.90 -4.16
N VAL A 52 11.69 3.88 -3.26
CA VAL A 52 11.92 3.90 -1.81
C VAL A 52 11.42 2.59 -1.19
N ARG A 53 12.14 2.09 -0.20
CA ARG A 53 11.70 0.98 0.62
C ARG A 53 11.08 1.50 1.93
N PHE A 54 9.93 0.95 2.30
CA PHE A 54 9.24 1.25 3.57
C PHE A 54 9.21 -0.02 4.41
N ARG A 55 9.70 0.07 5.65
CA ARG A 55 9.83 -1.04 6.58
C ARG A 55 9.45 -0.56 7.98
N LEU A 56 8.13 -0.56 8.28
CA LEU A 56 7.66 -0.12 9.60
C LEU A 56 8.33 -0.92 10.70
N GLY A 57 8.25 -2.24 10.65
CA GLY A 57 8.79 -3.10 11.69
C GLY A 57 7.98 -3.04 12.98
N SER A 58 8.38 -3.82 13.98
CA SER A 58 7.71 -3.86 15.30
C SER A 58 8.50 -3.16 16.41
N ALA A 59 9.68 -2.62 16.11
CA ALA A 59 10.58 -2.05 17.12
C ALA A 59 10.03 -0.79 17.80
N SER A 60 9.22 0.00 17.07
CA SER A 60 8.57 1.20 17.58
C SER A 60 7.25 0.93 18.31
N GLU A 61 6.80 -0.34 18.33
CA GLU A 61 5.51 -0.75 18.92
C GLU A 61 4.28 0.02 18.36
N VAL A 62 4.41 0.57 17.15
CA VAL A 62 3.33 1.30 16.46
C VAL A 62 2.44 0.29 15.74
N GLU A 63 1.12 0.41 15.92
CA GLU A 63 0.11 -0.32 15.16
C GLU A 63 -0.37 0.57 14.00
N ASP A 64 0.20 0.36 12.80
CA ASP A 64 -0.12 1.19 11.63
C ASP A 64 0.28 0.52 10.31
N ASP A 65 -0.08 1.19 9.21
CA ASP A 65 0.38 0.88 7.86
C ASP A 65 1.85 1.34 7.66
N ALA A 66 2.61 0.63 6.85
CA ALA A 66 3.95 1.11 6.52
C ALA A 66 3.93 2.32 5.57
N LEU A 67 2.99 2.32 4.61
CA LEU A 67 2.73 3.43 3.71
C LEU A 67 1.23 3.59 3.45
N GLY A 68 0.70 4.78 3.66
CA GLY A 68 -0.69 5.11 3.37
C GLY A 68 -0.84 6.33 2.46
N ALA A 69 -1.94 6.38 1.69
CA ALA A 69 -2.37 7.58 0.97
C ALA A 69 -3.89 7.65 0.98
N ARG A 70 -4.43 8.78 1.42
CA ARG A 70 -5.89 8.98 1.53
C ARG A 70 -6.26 10.44 1.31
N ARG A 71 -7.43 10.68 0.70
CA ARG A 71 -8.00 12.01 0.46
C ARG A 71 -7.09 12.96 -0.30
N CYS A 72 -6.39 12.41 -1.28
CA CYS A 72 -5.51 13.17 -2.15
C CYS A 72 -5.68 12.75 -3.62
N SER A 73 -5.19 13.57 -4.52
CA SER A 73 -5.33 13.43 -5.96
C SER A 73 -3.99 13.62 -6.68
N ASN A 74 -3.89 13.11 -7.91
CA ASN A 74 -2.67 13.22 -8.70
C ASN A 74 -1.45 12.60 -8.00
N VAL A 75 -1.58 11.35 -7.58
CA VAL A 75 -0.52 10.64 -6.83
C VAL A 75 0.08 9.54 -7.68
N ILE A 76 1.39 9.48 -7.72
CA ILE A 76 2.14 8.37 -8.33
C ILE A 76 3.02 7.71 -7.27
N ILE A 77 2.83 6.40 -7.07
CA ILE A 77 3.71 5.55 -6.26
C ILE A 77 4.28 4.48 -7.18
N ASP A 78 5.57 4.52 -7.41
CA ASP A 78 6.22 3.78 -8.48
C ASP A 78 7.53 3.13 -8.01
N HIS A 79 7.72 1.83 -8.33
CA HIS A 79 8.92 1.07 -7.98
C HIS A 79 9.27 1.12 -6.48
N CYS A 80 8.27 1.12 -5.61
CA CYS A 80 8.48 1.08 -4.16
C CYS A 80 8.39 -0.36 -3.62
N SER A 81 9.05 -0.60 -2.49
CA SER A 81 8.94 -1.87 -1.77
C SER A 81 8.44 -1.60 -0.36
N ILE A 82 7.31 -2.20 0.00
CA ILE A 82 6.57 -1.90 1.23
C ILE A 82 6.33 -3.20 1.97
N SER A 83 6.90 -3.30 3.18
CA SER A 83 6.85 -4.55 3.96
C SER A 83 6.94 -4.29 5.45
N TRP A 84 6.64 -5.34 6.23
CA TRP A 84 6.81 -5.39 7.68
C TRP A 84 5.92 -4.43 8.45
N ALA A 85 4.74 -4.10 7.90
CA ALA A 85 3.74 -3.37 8.66
C ALA A 85 3.11 -4.23 9.75
N THR A 86 2.60 -3.57 10.76
CA THR A 86 1.94 -4.19 11.91
C THR A 86 0.42 -4.24 11.72
N ASP A 87 -0.13 -3.51 10.75
CA ASP A 87 -1.51 -3.58 10.27
C ASP A 87 -1.50 -3.93 8.76
N GLU A 88 -1.65 -3.00 7.84
CA GLU A 88 -1.49 -3.21 6.41
C GLU A 88 -0.12 -2.71 5.92
N ASN A 89 0.46 -3.42 4.94
CA ASN A 89 1.68 -2.90 4.33
C ASN A 89 1.42 -1.57 3.61
N ALA A 90 0.34 -1.49 2.81
CA ALA A 90 0.10 -0.35 1.93
C ALA A 90 -1.40 -0.12 1.72
N SER A 91 -1.98 0.92 2.29
CA SER A 91 -3.38 1.25 2.08
C SER A 91 -3.55 2.53 1.26
N PHE A 92 -4.17 2.39 0.09
CA PHE A 92 -4.38 3.43 -0.90
C PHE A 92 -5.85 3.50 -1.29
N TYR A 93 -6.61 4.33 -0.62
CA TYR A 93 -8.05 4.50 -0.89
C TYR A 93 -8.52 5.93 -0.68
N ASN A 94 -9.73 6.23 -1.13
CA ASN A 94 -10.24 7.59 -1.12
C ASN A 94 -9.30 8.54 -1.87
N LEU A 95 -8.77 8.04 -3.01
CA LEU A 95 -7.88 8.73 -3.92
C LEU A 95 -8.64 9.19 -5.17
N SER A 96 -8.10 10.15 -5.89
CA SER A 96 -8.53 10.48 -7.26
C SER A 96 -7.32 10.61 -8.18
N ASP A 97 -7.47 10.13 -9.42
CA ASP A 97 -6.45 10.33 -10.46
C ASP A 97 -5.05 9.85 -10.00
N ALA A 98 -4.96 8.60 -9.54
CA ALA A 98 -3.73 8.06 -8.97
C ALA A 98 -3.26 6.81 -9.69
N THR A 99 -1.95 6.58 -9.67
CA THR A 99 -1.33 5.37 -10.21
C THR A 99 -0.36 4.77 -9.20
N ILE A 100 -0.55 3.49 -8.89
CA ILE A 100 0.37 2.70 -8.06
C ILE A 100 0.87 1.54 -8.90
N GLN A 101 2.17 1.55 -9.20
CA GLN A 101 2.72 0.63 -10.17
C GLN A 101 4.11 0.10 -9.80
N TRP A 102 4.43 -1.11 -10.30
CA TRP A 102 5.74 -1.73 -10.16
C TRP A 102 6.23 -1.82 -8.72
N CYS A 103 5.30 -1.91 -7.78
CA CYS A 103 5.58 -2.00 -6.36
C CYS A 103 5.58 -3.44 -5.86
N ILE A 104 6.34 -3.70 -4.80
CA ILE A 104 6.32 -4.95 -4.05
C ILE A 104 5.68 -4.68 -2.70
N ILE A 105 4.57 -5.37 -2.41
CA ILE A 105 3.81 -5.28 -1.16
C ILE A 105 3.86 -6.66 -0.50
N SER A 106 4.74 -6.86 0.46
CA SER A 106 5.02 -8.21 0.94
C SER A 106 5.32 -8.28 2.43
N GLU A 107 5.15 -9.48 2.98
CA GLU A 107 5.66 -9.83 4.31
C GLU A 107 5.14 -8.93 5.44
N ALA A 108 3.84 -8.63 5.45
CA ALA A 108 3.22 -7.96 6.60
C ALA A 108 3.38 -8.82 7.87
N LEU A 109 3.65 -8.18 9.00
CA LEU A 109 3.94 -8.85 10.27
C LEU A 109 2.66 -9.45 10.88
N ASN A 110 2.38 -10.71 10.58
CA ASN A 110 1.14 -11.36 10.99
C ASN A 110 1.02 -11.58 12.51
N SER A 111 2.12 -11.66 13.22
CA SER A 111 2.16 -11.77 14.69
C SER A 111 3.03 -10.65 15.22
N SER A 112 2.44 -9.52 15.49
CA SER A 112 3.09 -8.28 15.89
C SER A 112 2.39 -7.64 17.09
N VAL A 113 2.53 -6.35 17.26
CA VAL A 113 1.94 -5.56 18.34
C VAL A 113 0.45 -5.25 18.16
N HIS A 114 -0.16 -5.67 17.05
CA HIS A 114 -1.56 -5.34 16.72
C HIS A 114 -2.53 -5.87 17.78
N HIS A 115 -3.40 -5.00 18.33
CA HIS A 115 -4.33 -5.33 19.44
C HIS A 115 -5.33 -6.45 19.11
N LYS A 116 -5.65 -6.67 17.81
CA LYS A 116 -6.52 -7.77 17.35
C LYS A 116 -5.78 -9.11 17.20
N GLY A 117 -4.51 -9.19 17.59
CA GLY A 117 -3.68 -10.38 17.42
C GLY A 117 -3.19 -10.53 15.98
N LYS A 118 -3.32 -11.70 15.37
CA LYS A 118 -2.81 -11.97 14.01
C LYS A 118 -3.42 -11.05 12.97
N HIS A 119 -2.63 -10.12 12.43
CA HIS A 119 -3.07 -9.06 11.54
C HIS A 119 -1.98 -8.63 10.54
N GLY A 120 -1.60 -9.51 9.64
CA GLY A 120 -0.56 -9.25 8.64
C GLY A 120 -1.16 -9.11 7.24
N TYR A 121 -1.53 -7.91 6.80
CA TYR A 121 -2.32 -7.68 5.61
C TYR A 121 -1.60 -6.86 4.53
N GLY A 122 -2.02 -7.03 3.27
CA GLY A 122 -1.47 -6.29 2.13
C GLY A 122 -1.92 -4.84 2.12
N GLY A 123 -3.21 -4.58 2.01
CA GLY A 123 -3.75 -3.21 2.03
C GLY A 123 -5.19 -3.06 1.56
N ILE A 124 -5.79 -1.91 1.82
CA ILE A 124 -7.09 -1.50 1.27
C ILE A 124 -6.84 -0.56 0.10
N TRP A 125 -7.37 -0.90 -1.08
CA TRP A 125 -7.10 -0.18 -2.32
C TRP A 125 -8.39 0.24 -3.02
N GLY A 126 -8.46 1.52 -3.41
CA GLY A 126 -9.62 2.05 -4.10
C GLY A 126 -9.54 3.54 -4.37
N GLY A 127 -10.60 4.08 -4.95
CA GLY A 127 -10.66 5.49 -5.30
C GLY A 127 -11.46 5.76 -6.56
N ARG A 128 -11.16 6.84 -7.25
CA ARG A 128 -11.78 7.27 -8.51
C ARG A 128 -10.72 7.56 -9.56
N ASN A 129 -10.83 6.96 -10.74
CA ASN A 129 -9.82 7.04 -11.81
C ASN A 129 -8.45 6.59 -11.32
N VAL A 130 -8.39 5.45 -10.62
CA VAL A 130 -7.17 4.94 -10.04
C VAL A 130 -6.73 3.68 -10.77
N SER A 131 -5.45 3.60 -11.08
CA SER A 131 -4.85 2.43 -11.71
C SER A 131 -3.81 1.78 -10.79
N PHE A 132 -4.02 0.51 -10.51
CA PHE A 132 -3.13 -0.35 -9.75
C PHE A 132 -2.60 -1.44 -10.67
N HIS A 133 -1.36 -1.31 -11.14
CA HIS A 133 -0.87 -2.26 -12.14
C HIS A 133 0.59 -2.67 -11.95
N HIS A 134 0.92 -3.87 -12.43
CA HIS A 134 2.27 -4.43 -12.38
C HIS A 134 2.85 -4.51 -10.97
N ASN A 135 2.01 -4.72 -9.97
CA ASN A 135 2.44 -4.87 -8.58
C ASN A 135 2.54 -6.35 -8.20
N LEU A 136 3.41 -6.64 -7.24
CA LEU A 136 3.52 -7.93 -6.59
C LEU A 136 3.00 -7.84 -5.16
N PHE A 137 1.94 -8.57 -4.85
CA PHE A 137 1.55 -8.90 -3.48
C PHE A 137 2.08 -10.28 -3.13
N ALA A 138 2.86 -10.41 -2.07
CA ALA A 138 3.40 -11.71 -1.67
C ALA A 138 3.46 -11.86 -0.15
N HIS A 139 3.16 -13.08 0.32
CA HIS A 139 3.34 -13.46 1.73
C HIS A 139 2.55 -12.61 2.75
N ASN A 140 1.44 -12.01 2.35
CA ASN A 140 0.52 -11.37 3.26
C ASN A 140 -0.65 -12.31 3.56
N SER A 141 -1.17 -12.24 4.77
CA SER A 141 -2.24 -13.15 5.20
C SER A 141 -3.53 -12.95 4.41
N SER A 142 -3.89 -11.69 4.14
CA SER A 142 -5.14 -11.28 3.46
C SER A 142 -4.97 -9.88 2.86
N ARG A 143 -6.04 -9.34 2.28
CA ARG A 143 -6.07 -7.99 1.69
C ARG A 143 -4.99 -7.77 0.63
N ASN A 144 -5.00 -8.59 -0.44
CA ASN A 144 -3.99 -8.50 -1.52
C ASN A 144 -4.56 -8.03 -2.89
N PRO A 145 -5.31 -6.94 -2.95
CA PRO A 145 -5.81 -6.09 -1.87
C PRO A 145 -7.20 -6.51 -1.34
N ARG A 146 -7.69 -5.84 -0.29
CA ARG A 146 -9.11 -5.59 -0.11
C ARG A 146 -9.46 -4.37 -0.95
N PHE A 147 -10.41 -4.49 -1.87
CA PHE A 147 -10.97 -3.33 -2.54
C PHE A 147 -11.80 -2.49 -1.55
N ASP A 148 -11.86 -1.20 -1.77
CA ASP A 148 -12.56 -0.27 -0.91
C ASP A 148 -14.07 -0.56 -0.78
N HIS A 149 -14.70 0.04 0.19
CA HIS A 149 -16.13 -0.10 0.44
C HIS A 149 -16.73 1.22 0.95
N PRO A 150 -18.06 1.43 0.82
CA PRO A 150 -18.69 2.72 1.14
C PRO A 150 -18.39 3.26 2.54
N ALA A 151 -18.30 2.38 3.54
CA ALA A 151 -18.16 2.80 4.94
C ALA A 151 -16.82 3.50 5.29
N ILE A 152 -15.83 3.51 4.38
CA ILE A 152 -14.57 4.25 4.58
C ILE A 152 -14.58 5.64 3.92
N TYR A 153 -15.69 6.01 3.28
CA TYR A 153 -15.89 7.32 2.67
C TYR A 153 -16.89 8.12 3.52
N TRP A 154 -16.58 9.37 3.80
CA TRP A 154 -17.41 10.23 4.63
C TRP A 154 -17.79 11.51 3.89
N GLY A 155 -19.04 11.94 4.09
CA GLY A 155 -19.55 13.15 3.45
C GLY A 155 -19.48 13.06 1.93
N ASP A 156 -18.99 14.11 1.29
CA ASP A 156 -18.90 14.21 -0.17
C ASP A 156 -17.82 13.32 -0.80
N ASP A 157 -16.97 12.69 0.00
CA ASP A 157 -15.92 11.80 -0.51
C ASP A 157 -16.48 10.66 -1.37
N MET A 158 -17.67 10.15 -1.06
CA MET A 158 -18.34 9.13 -1.89
C MET A 158 -18.52 9.59 -3.34
N LEU A 159 -18.95 10.82 -3.55
CA LEU A 159 -19.17 11.38 -4.87
C LEU A 159 -17.87 11.83 -5.55
N LEU A 160 -16.96 12.37 -4.78
CA LEU A 160 -15.74 12.98 -5.30
C LEU A 160 -14.62 11.98 -5.56
N ARG A 161 -14.52 10.94 -4.74
CA ARG A 161 -13.35 10.08 -4.66
C ARG A 161 -13.63 8.59 -4.79
N ARG A 162 -14.84 8.19 -5.12
CA ARG A 162 -15.17 6.79 -5.40
C ARG A 162 -15.70 6.64 -6.82
N GLY A 163 -15.08 5.78 -7.61
CA GLY A 163 -15.40 5.59 -9.01
C GLY A 163 -14.67 4.38 -9.59
N THR A 164 -14.29 4.46 -10.85
CA THR A 164 -13.63 3.36 -11.53
C THR A 164 -12.21 3.14 -11.02
N VAL A 165 -11.90 1.87 -10.77
CA VAL A 165 -10.59 1.39 -10.35
C VAL A 165 -10.12 0.28 -11.27
N ASP A 166 -8.92 0.40 -11.80
CA ASP A 166 -8.27 -0.65 -12.57
C ASP A 166 -7.27 -1.41 -11.69
N PHE A 167 -7.46 -2.72 -11.57
CA PHE A 167 -6.50 -3.64 -10.95
C PHE A 167 -6.03 -4.63 -12.02
N VAL A 168 -4.91 -4.32 -12.68
CA VAL A 168 -4.51 -4.99 -13.91
C VAL A 168 -3.04 -5.43 -13.91
N ASN A 169 -2.74 -6.58 -14.48
CA ASN A 169 -1.38 -7.11 -14.64
C ASN A 169 -0.61 -7.26 -13.30
N ASN A 170 -1.29 -7.51 -12.20
CA ASN A 170 -0.65 -7.74 -10.91
C ASN A 170 -0.40 -9.23 -10.67
N VAL A 171 0.52 -9.52 -9.77
CA VAL A 171 0.76 -10.87 -9.25
C VAL A 171 0.39 -10.91 -7.78
N VAL A 172 -0.43 -11.88 -7.39
CA VAL A 172 -0.78 -12.16 -6.00
C VAL A 172 -0.28 -13.56 -5.66
N TYR A 173 0.64 -13.66 -4.73
CA TYR A 173 1.30 -14.92 -4.39
C TYR A 173 1.26 -15.22 -2.89
N ASN A 174 1.03 -16.50 -2.58
CA ASN A 174 1.20 -17.08 -1.25
C ASN A 174 0.47 -16.35 -0.11
N TRP A 175 -0.78 -16.00 -0.33
CA TRP A 175 -1.68 -15.50 0.73
C TRP A 175 -2.11 -16.65 1.64
N SER A 176 -2.43 -16.39 2.92
CA SER A 176 -2.89 -17.47 3.80
C SER A 176 -4.41 -17.58 3.90
N MET A 177 -5.16 -16.46 3.94
CA MET A 177 -6.61 -16.48 4.10
C MET A 177 -7.37 -16.10 2.83
N LYS A 178 -7.15 -14.89 2.32
CA LYS A 178 -7.84 -14.36 1.14
C LYS A 178 -6.86 -13.68 0.19
N ALA A 179 -6.98 -13.97 -1.10
CA ALA A 179 -6.24 -13.25 -2.14
C ALA A 179 -6.77 -11.83 -2.23
N ILE A 180 -7.83 -11.64 -2.99
CA ILE A 180 -8.52 -10.35 -3.12
C ILE A 180 -9.97 -10.48 -2.65
N TYR A 181 -10.60 -9.38 -2.24
CA TYR A 181 -12.02 -9.29 -1.90
C TYR A 181 -12.46 -7.84 -1.66
N GLY A 182 -13.75 -7.63 -1.41
CA GLY A 182 -14.31 -6.31 -1.19
C GLY A 182 -14.85 -5.70 -2.47
N GLY A 183 -14.89 -4.38 -2.57
CA GLY A 183 -15.39 -3.65 -3.72
C GLY A 183 -16.91 -3.45 -3.72
N GLU A 184 -17.54 -3.59 -2.56
CA GLU A 184 -18.98 -3.44 -2.38
C GLU A 184 -19.46 -2.10 -2.98
N GLU A 185 -20.46 -2.15 -3.88
CA GLU A 185 -21.04 -0.99 -4.55
C GLU A 185 -20.03 -0.14 -5.36
N GLY A 186 -18.95 -0.75 -5.85
CA GLY A 186 -17.88 -0.07 -6.60
C GLY A 186 -17.72 -0.61 -8.01
N TRP A 187 -16.88 0.06 -8.79
CA TRP A 187 -16.58 -0.29 -10.18
C TRP A 187 -15.10 -0.67 -10.32
N PHE A 188 -14.82 -1.98 -10.43
CA PHE A 188 -13.47 -2.51 -10.47
C PHE A 188 -13.26 -3.34 -11.73
N ASN A 189 -12.28 -2.95 -12.55
CA ASN A 189 -11.78 -3.75 -13.64
C ASN A 189 -10.63 -4.63 -13.14
N VAL A 190 -10.85 -5.94 -13.05
CA VAL A 190 -9.86 -6.89 -12.57
C VAL A 190 -9.40 -7.75 -13.73
N LEU A 191 -8.32 -7.36 -14.41
CA LEU A 191 -7.90 -7.93 -15.68
C LEU A 191 -6.43 -8.38 -15.66
N ASN A 192 -6.14 -9.51 -16.30
CA ASN A 192 -4.78 -10.03 -16.52
C ASN A 192 -3.94 -10.21 -15.24
N ASN A 193 -4.57 -10.42 -14.09
CA ASN A 193 -3.85 -10.66 -12.85
C ASN A 193 -3.51 -12.14 -12.70
N SER A 194 -2.36 -12.45 -12.11
CA SER A 194 -1.91 -13.81 -11.81
C SER A 194 -2.07 -14.11 -10.32
N PHE A 195 -2.92 -15.05 -9.98
CA PHE A 195 -3.11 -15.53 -8.61
C PHE A 195 -2.42 -16.87 -8.44
N ARG A 196 -1.39 -16.92 -7.61
CA ARG A 196 -0.57 -18.12 -7.41
C ARG A 196 -0.57 -18.54 -5.95
N PRO A 197 -1.33 -19.61 -5.59
CA PRO A 197 -1.22 -20.21 -4.28
C PRO A 197 0.21 -20.62 -3.96
N GLY A 198 0.57 -20.54 -2.69
CA GLY A 198 1.88 -20.95 -2.21
C GLY A 198 1.79 -21.77 -0.92
N PRO A 199 2.92 -22.05 -0.25
CA PRO A 199 2.95 -22.88 0.95
C PRO A 199 2.06 -22.41 2.10
N ALA A 200 1.84 -21.08 2.23
CA ALA A 200 0.98 -20.52 3.29
C ALA A 200 -0.51 -20.51 2.91
N THR A 201 -0.85 -20.72 1.63
CA THR A 201 -2.24 -20.64 1.18
C THR A 201 -3.05 -21.81 1.72
N ARG A 202 -4.08 -21.49 2.50
CA ARG A 202 -4.97 -22.52 3.05
C ARG A 202 -5.74 -23.18 1.92
N LYS A 203 -5.62 -24.50 1.81
CA LYS A 203 -6.52 -25.28 0.98
C LYS A 203 -7.91 -25.17 1.60
N ARG A 204 -8.90 -24.79 0.82
CA ARG A 204 -10.30 -25.05 1.15
C ARG A 204 -10.62 -26.40 0.54
N ASP A 205 -10.97 -27.35 1.39
CA ASP A 205 -11.58 -28.62 0.98
C ASP A 205 -12.95 -28.35 0.37
#